data_9760164736c88a83365829d234966e58
#
_entry.id   9760164736c88a83365829d234966e58
#
_cell.length_a   1.000
_cell.length_b   1.000
_cell.length_c   1.000
_cell.angle_alpha   90.00
_cell.angle_beta   90.00
_cell.angle_gamma   90.00
#
_symmetry.space_group_name_H-M   'P 1'
#
loop_
_entity.id
_entity.type
_entity.pdbx_description
1 polymer ?
#
loop_
_entity_poly.entity_id
_entity_poly.type
_entity_poly.pdbx_seq_one_letter_code
_entity_poly.pdbx_strand_id
1 'polypeptide(L)'
;MNKRLLLGSLAALGALSSVTATEKKPNIIFILADDLGIGDVSTYNPGGKIRTSHLDQMASEGVCFTDAHSSSSVSTPTRYGILTGRYNWRSTLKEGVLFGYDKPFIKPDRSTIATVLKRGGYTTACIGKWHLGWNWHNMEAGKDQIDFSKPITGGPTERGFDYFYGIDSW
;
A
#
# COMPACT_ATOMS: atom_id res chain seq x y z
N MET A 1 2.09 4.27 -85.22
CA MET A 1 1.09 4.82 -84.29
C MET A 1 1.26 4.11 -82.94
N ASN A 2 1.94 4.73 -82.02
CA ASN A 2 2.24 4.13 -80.71
C ASN A 2 1.23 4.58 -79.66
N LYS A 3 0.47 3.60 -79.13
CA LYS A 3 -0.38 3.84 -77.97
C LYS A 3 0.39 3.44 -76.75
N ARG A 4 0.77 4.45 -75.90
CA ARG A 4 1.31 4.22 -74.57
C ARG A 4 0.16 3.99 -73.60
N LEU A 5 0.15 2.82 -72.98
CA LEU A 5 -0.69 2.56 -71.81
C LEU A 5 -0.02 3.19 -70.59
N LEU A 6 -0.73 4.10 -69.92
CA LEU A 6 -0.39 4.56 -68.57
C LEU A 6 -1.00 3.57 -67.56
N LEU A 7 -0.15 2.82 -66.85
CA LEU A 7 -0.54 2.09 -65.66
C LEU A 7 -0.50 3.06 -64.47
N GLY A 8 -1.65 3.41 -63.94
CA GLY A 8 -1.78 4.12 -62.67
C GLY A 8 -1.63 3.16 -61.49
N SER A 9 -0.56 3.30 -60.74
CA SER A 9 -0.40 2.56 -59.50
C SER A 9 -1.19 3.23 -58.38
N LEU A 10 -2.26 2.57 -57.93
CA LEU A 10 -3.00 2.96 -56.73
C LEU A 10 -2.23 2.44 -55.52
N ALA A 11 -1.52 3.33 -54.82
CA ALA A 11 -0.93 3.03 -53.53
C ALA A 11 -2.02 3.12 -52.46
N ALA A 12 -2.52 1.99 -51.99
CA ALA A 12 -3.40 1.90 -50.84
C ALA A 12 -2.55 2.09 -49.56
N LEU A 13 -2.55 3.30 -48.96
CA LEU A 13 -2.06 3.51 -47.61
C LEU A 13 -3.03 2.84 -46.62
N GLY A 14 -2.71 1.62 -46.22
CA GLY A 14 -3.35 0.99 -45.06
C GLY A 14 -2.96 1.72 -43.78
N ALA A 15 -3.88 2.50 -43.21
CA ALA A 15 -3.75 3.03 -41.89
C ALA A 15 -3.77 1.86 -40.90
N LEU A 16 -2.61 1.40 -40.43
CA LEU A 16 -2.51 0.53 -39.26
C LEU A 16 -2.88 1.36 -38.01
N SER A 17 -4.17 1.32 -37.69
CA SER A 17 -4.61 1.77 -36.35
C SER A 17 -4.04 0.79 -35.33
N SER A 18 -2.95 1.14 -34.72
CA SER A 18 -2.44 0.44 -33.52
C SER A 18 -3.49 0.59 -32.42
N VAL A 19 -4.35 -0.41 -32.28
CA VAL A 19 -5.18 -0.55 -31.09
C VAL A 19 -4.22 -0.83 -29.95
N THR A 20 -3.79 0.20 -29.24
CA THR A 20 -3.15 0.04 -27.94
C THR A 20 -4.23 -0.49 -27.00
N ALA A 21 -4.23 -1.80 -26.77
CA ALA A 21 -4.98 -2.37 -25.69
C ALA A 21 -4.45 -1.72 -24.41
N THR A 22 -5.27 -0.89 -23.77
CA THR A 22 -4.96 -0.39 -22.43
C THR A 22 -4.93 -1.61 -21.51
N GLU A 23 -3.73 -2.06 -21.15
CA GLU A 23 -3.57 -3.13 -20.18
C GLU A 23 -4.34 -2.75 -18.91
N LYS A 24 -5.33 -3.56 -18.56
CA LYS A 24 -6.12 -3.37 -17.35
C LYS A 24 -5.20 -3.58 -16.15
N LYS A 25 -4.93 -2.53 -15.43
CA LYS A 25 -4.09 -2.59 -14.22
C LYS A 25 -4.71 -3.53 -13.20
N PRO A 26 -3.96 -4.44 -12.57
CA PRO A 26 -4.47 -5.33 -11.56
C PRO A 26 -4.89 -4.56 -10.30
N ASN A 27 -5.91 -5.04 -9.59
CA ASN A 27 -6.16 -4.61 -8.23
C ASN A 27 -5.06 -5.14 -7.30
N ILE A 28 -4.67 -4.34 -6.31
CA ILE A 28 -3.62 -4.68 -5.36
C ILE A 28 -4.22 -4.67 -3.97
N ILE A 29 -4.20 -5.82 -3.29
CA ILE A 29 -4.63 -5.96 -1.90
C ILE A 29 -3.42 -6.37 -1.08
N PHE A 30 -3.03 -5.53 -0.12
CA PHE A 30 -1.96 -5.80 0.83
C PHE A 30 -2.56 -6.08 2.20
N ILE A 31 -2.35 -7.28 2.73
CA ILE A 31 -2.87 -7.70 4.04
C ILE A 31 -1.69 -7.84 5.00
N LEU A 32 -1.69 -7.04 6.06
CA LEU A 32 -0.72 -7.13 7.15
C LEU A 32 -1.43 -7.66 8.39
N ALA A 33 -1.12 -8.88 8.76
CA ALA A 33 -1.57 -9.46 10.02
C ALA A 33 -0.71 -8.91 11.17
N ASP A 34 -1.36 -8.49 12.25
CA ASP A 34 -0.71 -7.94 13.45
C ASP A 34 -0.45 -9.10 14.43
N ASP A 35 0.80 -9.33 14.77
CA ASP A 35 1.28 -10.39 15.69
C ASP A 35 0.93 -11.84 15.27
N LEU A 36 0.72 -12.10 13.97
CA LEU A 36 0.52 -13.47 13.47
C LEU A 36 1.89 -14.17 13.32
N GLY A 37 2.04 -15.28 14.02
CA GLY A 37 3.21 -16.14 13.89
C GLY A 37 3.19 -16.96 12.60
N ILE A 38 4.36 -17.21 12.00
CA ILE A 38 4.47 -18.07 10.81
C ILE A 38 3.90 -19.48 11.07
N GLY A 39 4.02 -19.98 12.29
CA GLY A 39 3.47 -21.26 12.72
C GLY A 39 1.94 -21.33 12.87
N ASP A 40 1.26 -20.18 12.78
CA ASP A 40 -0.19 -20.09 12.85
C ASP A 40 -0.86 -20.22 11.47
N VAL A 41 -0.08 -20.20 10.41
CA VAL A 41 -0.55 -20.39 9.03
C VAL A 41 -0.33 -21.84 8.61
N SER A 42 -1.41 -22.56 8.27
CA SER A 42 -1.35 -24.02 8.04
C SER A 42 -0.46 -24.44 6.88
N THR A 43 -0.27 -23.59 5.87
CA THR A 43 0.70 -23.84 4.78
C THR A 43 2.12 -23.97 5.29
N TYR A 44 2.51 -23.18 6.29
CA TYR A 44 3.86 -23.25 6.89
C TYR A 44 3.96 -24.23 8.04
N ASN A 45 2.82 -24.55 8.68
CA ASN A 45 2.75 -25.49 9.80
C ASN A 45 1.48 -26.38 9.69
N PRO A 46 1.55 -27.49 8.95
CA PRO A 46 0.41 -28.38 8.79
C PRO A 46 -0.12 -28.98 10.11
N GLY A 47 0.72 -29.01 11.16
CA GLY A 47 0.34 -29.44 12.52
C GLY A 47 -0.22 -28.32 13.40
N GLY A 48 -0.39 -27.11 12.88
CA GLY A 48 -0.95 -25.97 13.61
C GLY A 48 -2.37 -26.21 14.11
N LYS A 49 -2.72 -25.57 15.22
CA LYS A 49 -4.04 -25.71 15.85
C LYS A 49 -5.16 -25.03 15.06
N ILE A 50 -4.84 -24.03 14.25
CA ILE A 50 -5.79 -23.23 13.46
C ILE A 50 -5.63 -23.60 12.00
N ARG A 51 -6.75 -23.86 11.32
CA ARG A 51 -6.77 -24.07 9.88
C ARG A 51 -6.98 -22.75 9.15
N THR A 52 -6.06 -22.42 8.25
CA THR A 52 -6.09 -21.20 7.43
C THR A 52 -6.34 -21.54 5.96
N SER A 53 -7.43 -22.25 5.68
CA SER A 53 -7.71 -22.87 4.37
C SER A 53 -7.65 -21.89 3.19
N HIS A 54 -8.10 -20.64 3.37
CA HIS A 54 -8.06 -19.64 2.31
C HIS A 54 -6.64 -19.13 2.06
N LEU A 55 -5.78 -19.03 3.11
CA LEU A 55 -4.37 -18.72 2.93
C LEU A 55 -3.63 -19.88 2.28
N ASP A 56 -3.98 -21.11 2.62
CA ASP A 56 -3.44 -22.31 1.99
C ASP A 56 -3.79 -22.36 0.49
N GLN A 57 -5.02 -21.98 0.13
CA GLN A 57 -5.45 -21.86 -1.25
C GLN A 57 -4.62 -20.79 -1.98
N MET A 58 -4.50 -19.59 -1.40
CA MET A 58 -3.69 -18.52 -1.98
C MET A 58 -2.23 -18.97 -2.18
N ALA A 59 -1.68 -19.70 -1.22
CA ALA A 59 -0.33 -20.24 -1.30
C ALA A 59 -0.16 -21.25 -2.45
N SER A 60 -1.18 -22.09 -2.69
CA SER A 60 -1.17 -23.08 -3.78
C SER A 60 -1.32 -22.46 -5.17
N GLU A 61 -1.98 -21.32 -5.27
CA GLU A 61 -2.24 -20.59 -6.52
C GLU A 61 -1.20 -19.50 -6.81
N GLY A 62 -0.40 -19.14 -5.81
CA GLY A 62 0.54 -18.03 -5.86
C GLY A 62 1.97 -18.41 -5.53
N VAL A 63 2.65 -17.54 -4.80
CA VAL A 63 4.05 -17.72 -4.36
C VAL A 63 4.13 -17.65 -2.85
N CYS A 64 4.71 -18.66 -2.23
CA CYS A 64 5.08 -18.68 -0.82
C CYS A 64 6.54 -18.30 -0.64
N PHE A 65 6.80 -17.31 0.19
CA PHE A 65 8.16 -16.96 0.59
C PHE A 65 8.52 -17.71 1.87
N THR A 66 9.58 -18.49 1.82
CA THR A 66 10.07 -19.29 2.96
C THR A 66 11.06 -18.52 3.84
N ASP A 67 11.57 -17.41 3.36
CA ASP A 67 12.56 -16.58 4.05
C ASP A 67 12.30 -15.09 3.80
N ALA A 68 11.11 -14.62 4.23
CA ALA A 68 10.72 -13.21 4.17
C ALA A 68 10.72 -12.60 5.57
N HIS A 69 11.28 -11.40 5.69
CA HIS A 69 11.45 -10.72 6.95
C HIS A 69 10.77 -9.36 6.95
N SER A 70 10.10 -9.04 8.05
CA SER A 70 9.70 -7.65 8.33
C SER A 70 10.93 -6.81 8.69
N SER A 71 10.85 -5.49 8.50
CA SER A 71 11.96 -4.59 8.84
C SER A 71 12.17 -4.41 10.35
N SER A 72 11.24 -4.88 11.17
CA SER A 72 11.30 -4.85 12.63
C SER A 72 10.35 -5.89 13.22
N SER A 73 10.56 -6.25 14.48
CA SER A 73 9.71 -7.14 15.26
C SER A 73 8.48 -6.45 15.88
N VAL A 74 8.36 -5.13 15.76
CA VAL A 74 7.26 -4.35 16.34
C VAL A 74 6.59 -3.45 15.31
N SER A 75 5.38 -3.01 15.64
CA SER A 75 4.40 -2.45 14.71
C SER A 75 4.85 -1.17 13.99
N THR A 76 5.08 -0.07 14.71
CA THR A 76 5.39 1.24 14.11
C THR A 76 6.54 1.19 13.09
N PRO A 77 7.73 0.65 13.45
CA PRO A 77 8.84 0.62 12.49
C PRO A 77 8.59 -0.30 11.31
N THR A 78 7.88 -1.42 11.50
CA THR A 78 7.49 -2.31 10.39
C THR A 78 6.55 -1.61 9.42
N ARG A 79 5.49 -0.96 9.92
CA ARG A 79 4.53 -0.21 9.11
C ARG A 79 5.19 0.94 8.36
N TYR A 80 6.11 1.64 9.02
CA TYR A 80 6.92 2.67 8.36
C TYR A 80 7.71 2.11 7.18
N GLY A 81 8.38 0.97 7.38
CA GLY A 81 9.15 0.31 6.34
C GLY A 81 8.30 -0.10 5.13
N ILE A 82 7.16 -0.74 5.38
CA ILE A 82 6.21 -1.17 4.35
C ILE A 82 5.69 0.02 3.55
N LEU A 83 5.24 1.07 4.23
CA LEU A 83 4.61 2.20 3.56
C LEU A 83 5.59 3.08 2.81
N THR A 84 6.83 3.23 3.30
CA THR A 84 7.81 4.18 2.74
C THR A 84 8.90 3.53 1.89
N GLY A 85 9.01 2.19 1.90
CA GLY A 85 10.11 1.47 1.28
C GLY A 85 11.47 1.78 1.91
N ARG A 86 11.48 2.31 3.15
CA ARG A 86 12.67 2.76 3.85
C ARG A 86 12.82 2.06 5.19
N TYR A 87 13.98 1.56 5.48
CA TYR A 87 14.26 0.95 6.77
C TYR A 87 14.04 1.92 7.93
N ASN A 88 13.43 1.43 8.99
CA ASN A 88 13.05 2.19 10.17
C ASN A 88 14.24 2.82 10.92
N TRP A 89 15.40 2.17 10.95
CA TRP A 89 16.59 2.75 11.59
C TRP A 89 17.13 4.03 10.91
N ARG A 90 16.67 4.31 9.69
CA ARG A 90 16.93 5.58 8.98
C ARG A 90 15.93 6.67 9.32
N SER A 91 14.99 6.40 10.21
CA SER A 91 14.00 7.35 10.71
C SER A 91 14.46 8.03 12.01
N THR A 92 13.60 8.89 12.55
CA THR A 92 13.84 9.55 13.84
C THR A 92 13.52 8.66 15.05
N LEU A 93 12.66 7.64 14.88
CA LEU A 93 12.34 6.67 15.93
C LEU A 93 13.45 5.61 16.00
N LYS A 94 14.24 5.66 17.07
CA LYS A 94 15.40 4.77 17.24
C LYS A 94 15.06 3.48 17.97
N GLU A 95 14.00 3.52 18.80
CA GLU A 95 13.53 2.38 19.59
C GLU A 95 12.04 2.51 19.87
N GLY A 96 11.38 1.42 20.22
CA GLY A 96 9.98 1.38 20.62
C GLY A 96 8.99 1.58 19.48
N VAL A 97 7.80 2.02 19.86
CA VAL A 97 6.66 2.30 19.00
C VAL A 97 6.02 3.62 19.39
N LEU A 98 5.19 4.16 18.52
CA LEU A 98 4.35 5.32 18.82
C LEU A 98 3.14 4.92 19.68
N PHE A 99 2.54 5.89 20.31
CA PHE A 99 1.31 5.75 21.08
C PHE A 99 0.20 6.62 20.48
N GLY A 100 -1.05 6.41 20.89
CA GLY A 100 -2.25 7.00 20.28
C GLY A 100 -2.32 8.53 20.25
N TYR A 101 -1.38 9.22 20.92
CA TYR A 101 -1.30 10.68 20.94
C TYR A 101 0.00 11.21 20.32
N ASP A 102 0.81 10.35 19.73
CA ASP A 102 2.05 10.78 19.09
C ASP A 102 1.80 11.45 17.74
N LYS A 103 2.68 12.39 17.42
CA LYS A 103 2.60 13.17 16.18
C LYS A 103 2.90 12.29 14.95
N PRO A 104 2.49 12.75 13.75
CA PRO A 104 2.76 12.03 12.50
C PRO A 104 4.23 11.68 12.32
N PHE A 105 4.52 10.42 12.15
CA PHE A 105 5.88 9.90 12.00
C PHE A 105 6.40 9.99 10.57
N ILE A 106 5.51 9.76 9.59
CA ILE A 106 5.85 9.92 8.18
C ILE A 106 5.82 11.41 7.85
N LYS A 107 6.95 11.96 7.42
CA LYS A 107 7.05 13.36 7.00
C LYS A 107 6.14 13.66 5.81
N PRO A 108 5.59 14.89 5.70
CA PRO A 108 4.66 15.26 4.61
C PRO A 108 5.22 15.04 3.20
N ASP A 109 6.52 15.27 3.01
CA ASP A 109 7.25 15.14 1.74
C ASP A 109 7.69 13.71 1.43
N ARG A 110 7.45 12.77 2.37
CA ARG A 110 7.86 11.38 2.19
C ARG A 110 6.88 10.63 1.30
N SER A 111 7.37 10.13 0.17
CA SER A 111 6.61 9.22 -0.68
C SER A 111 6.25 7.94 0.08
N THR A 112 5.02 7.50 -0.13
CA THR A 112 4.48 6.23 0.37
C THR A 112 4.05 5.34 -0.80
N ILE A 113 3.81 4.06 -0.53
CA ILE A 113 3.22 3.17 -1.53
C ILE A 113 1.90 3.73 -2.07
N ALA A 114 1.07 4.35 -1.22
CA ALA A 114 -0.18 4.97 -1.63
C ALA A 114 0.06 6.14 -2.61
N THR A 115 1.02 7.04 -2.32
CA THR A 115 1.33 8.15 -3.24
C THR A 115 1.90 7.67 -4.58
N VAL A 116 2.65 6.56 -4.57
CA VAL A 116 3.18 5.95 -5.81
C VAL A 116 2.06 5.35 -6.64
N LEU A 117 1.18 4.56 -6.03
CA LEU A 117 0.04 3.95 -6.69
C LEU A 117 -0.94 4.99 -7.23
N LYS A 118 -1.18 6.04 -6.46
CA LYS A 118 -2.05 7.15 -6.88
C LYS A 118 -1.51 7.86 -8.13
N ARG A 119 -0.20 8.10 -8.22
CA ARG A 119 0.43 8.60 -9.46
C ARG A 119 0.28 7.63 -10.63
N GLY A 120 0.19 6.33 -10.34
CA GLY A 120 -0.14 5.29 -11.29
C GLY A 120 -1.62 5.22 -11.67
N GLY A 121 -2.49 6.09 -11.13
CA GLY A 121 -3.93 6.14 -11.42
C GLY A 121 -4.76 5.15 -10.62
N TYR A 122 -4.27 4.65 -9.49
CA TYR A 122 -5.05 3.84 -8.56
C TYR A 122 -5.82 4.72 -7.57
N THR A 123 -7.00 4.26 -7.20
CA THR A 123 -7.68 4.69 -5.96
C THR A 123 -7.15 3.86 -4.81
N THR A 124 -6.87 4.49 -3.68
CA THR A 124 -6.15 3.87 -2.57
C THR A 124 -6.95 3.94 -1.27
N ALA A 125 -6.94 2.86 -0.50
CA ALA A 125 -7.59 2.79 0.80
C ALA A 125 -6.66 2.17 1.85
N CYS A 126 -6.74 2.66 3.08
CA CYS A 126 -6.11 2.06 4.24
C CYS A 126 -7.20 1.67 5.23
N ILE A 127 -7.22 0.40 5.62
CA ILE A 127 -8.23 -0.15 6.52
C ILE A 127 -7.51 -0.80 7.71
N GLY A 128 -7.93 -0.47 8.93
CA GLY A 128 -7.41 -1.07 10.16
C GLY A 128 -6.43 -0.18 10.91
N LYS A 129 -5.46 -0.79 11.59
CA LYS A 129 -4.50 -0.11 12.46
C LYS A 129 -3.47 0.68 11.66
N TRP A 130 -3.36 1.98 11.95
CA TRP A 130 -2.35 2.88 11.34
C TRP A 130 -0.99 2.81 12.06
N HIS A 131 -0.96 3.14 13.32
CA HIS A 131 0.17 3.12 14.24
C HIS A 131 1.41 3.92 13.79
N LEU A 132 1.17 5.03 13.10
CA LEU A 132 2.21 5.95 12.62
C LEU A 132 1.94 7.39 13.02
N GLY A 133 1.06 7.58 14.01
CA GLY A 133 0.72 8.86 14.58
C GLY A 133 -0.09 9.76 13.63
N TRP A 134 -0.77 10.70 14.23
CA TRP A 134 -1.48 11.80 13.56
C TRP A 134 -1.65 12.99 14.52
N ASN A 135 -2.09 14.12 14.02
CA ASN A 135 -2.42 15.26 14.87
C ASN A 135 -3.91 15.20 15.25
N TRP A 136 -4.17 15.20 16.53
CA TRP A 136 -5.49 15.44 17.07
C TRP A 136 -5.77 16.94 17.18
N HIS A 137 -7.00 17.35 16.94
CA HIS A 137 -7.40 18.74 17.09
C HIS A 137 -7.30 19.16 18.56
N ASN A 138 -6.66 20.31 18.84
CA ASN A 138 -6.39 20.84 20.18
C ASN A 138 -5.47 20.00 21.08
N MET A 139 -4.79 19.00 20.59
CA MET A 139 -3.86 18.17 21.34
C MET A 139 -2.77 19.00 22.07
N GLU A 140 -2.36 20.11 21.49
CA GLU A 140 -1.31 20.98 22.05
C GLU A 140 -1.75 21.70 23.34
N ALA A 141 -3.06 21.85 23.54
CA ALA A 141 -3.63 22.38 24.79
C ALA A 141 -3.74 21.32 25.91
N GLY A 142 -3.46 20.04 25.58
CA GLY A 142 -3.51 18.91 26.50
C GLY A 142 -4.47 17.81 26.00
N LYS A 143 -4.23 16.58 26.46
CA LYS A 143 -5.03 15.41 26.04
C LYS A 143 -6.53 15.58 26.36
N ASP A 144 -6.85 16.22 27.48
CA ASP A 144 -8.22 16.46 27.89
C ASP A 144 -8.93 17.56 27.08
N GLN A 145 -8.17 18.26 26.23
CA GLN A 145 -8.68 19.32 25.35
C GLN A 145 -8.87 18.87 23.89
N ILE A 146 -8.64 17.60 23.61
CA ILE A 146 -8.81 17.07 22.26
C ILE A 146 -10.29 17.15 21.85
N ASP A 147 -10.51 17.77 20.69
CA ASP A 147 -11.83 17.81 20.07
C ASP A 147 -11.96 16.65 19.07
N PHE A 148 -12.52 15.54 19.54
CA PHE A 148 -12.77 14.35 18.71
C PHE A 148 -13.86 14.54 17.65
N SER A 149 -14.58 15.64 17.65
CA SER A 149 -15.54 15.98 16.58
C SER A 149 -14.87 16.53 15.33
N LYS A 150 -13.61 16.91 15.43
CA LYS A 150 -12.82 17.46 14.33
C LYS A 150 -11.97 16.39 13.65
N PRO A 151 -11.74 16.52 12.33
CA PRO A 151 -10.89 15.58 11.63
C PRO A 151 -9.44 15.62 12.15
N ILE A 152 -8.81 14.46 12.16
CA ILE A 152 -7.36 14.33 12.35
C ILE A 152 -6.61 14.91 11.15
N THR A 153 -5.35 15.29 11.35
CA THR A 153 -4.43 15.69 10.27
C THR A 153 -3.10 14.93 10.36
N GLY A 154 -2.36 14.88 9.26
CA GLY A 154 -1.10 14.16 9.21
C GLY A 154 -1.23 12.63 9.20
N GLY A 155 -2.45 12.14 9.13
CA GLY A 155 -2.78 10.71 9.11
C GLY A 155 -2.75 10.09 7.71
N PRO A 156 -3.38 8.92 7.52
CA PRO A 156 -3.33 8.14 6.28
C PRO A 156 -3.73 8.90 5.03
N THR A 157 -4.79 9.72 5.11
CA THR A 157 -5.31 10.46 3.94
C THR A 157 -4.33 11.52 3.45
N GLU A 158 -3.55 12.12 4.33
CA GLU A 158 -2.49 13.06 3.96
C GLU A 158 -1.16 12.36 3.63
N ARG A 159 -1.14 11.04 3.68
CA ARG A 159 -0.02 10.18 3.28
C ARG A 159 -0.34 9.37 2.02
N GLY A 160 -1.34 9.83 1.24
CA GLY A 160 -1.64 9.36 -0.10
C GLY A 160 -2.83 8.42 -0.23
N PHE A 161 -3.46 8.01 0.86
CA PHE A 161 -4.70 7.22 0.78
C PHE A 161 -5.90 8.13 0.51
N ASP A 162 -6.77 7.69 -0.40
CA ASP A 162 -8.04 8.39 -0.70
C ASP A 162 -9.08 8.11 0.38
N TYR A 163 -8.96 6.98 1.07
CA TYR A 163 -9.88 6.54 2.11
C TYR A 163 -9.14 5.92 3.28
N PHE A 164 -9.63 6.18 4.49
CA PHE A 164 -9.17 5.55 5.72
C PHE A 164 -10.35 5.14 6.60
N TYR A 165 -10.30 3.93 7.12
CA TYR A 165 -11.19 3.46 8.18
C TYR A 165 -10.41 2.58 9.15
N GLY A 166 -10.28 3.02 10.39
CA GLY A 166 -9.49 2.26 11.36
C GLY A 166 -9.18 3.02 12.64
N ILE A 167 -8.12 2.57 13.28
CA ILE A 167 -7.64 3.11 14.57
C ILE A 167 -6.18 3.53 14.44
N ASP A 168 -5.73 4.38 15.37
CA ASP A 168 -4.31 4.75 15.40
C ASP A 168 -3.46 3.58 15.88
N SER A 169 -3.61 3.15 17.12
CA SER A 169 -2.75 2.13 17.71
C SER A 169 -3.50 0.93 18.26
N TRP A 170 -4.29 1.07 19.32
CA TRP A 170 -5.16 0.06 19.96
C TRP A 170 -6.34 0.71 20.67
#